data_6773fe5431b573ab62bc39352206d991
#
_entry.id   6773fe5431b573ab62bc39352206d991
#
_cell.length_a   1.000
_cell.length_b   1.000
_cell.length_c   1.000
_cell.angle_alpha   90.00
_cell.angle_beta   90.00
_cell.angle_gamma   90.00
#
_symmetry.space_group_name_H-M   'P 1'
#
loop_
_entity.id
_entity.type
_entity.pdbx_description
1 polymer ?
#
loop_
_entity_poly.entity_id
_entity_poly.type
_entity_poly.pdbx_seq_one_letter_code
_entity_poly.pdbx_strand_id
1 'polypeptide(L)'
;MTWLVMLAMVLLAALWAWQKVTGMPAAALESGTGLVKELGRQASSVAQAFHQQTVRQEFLSSAVKLEGTNRLQVAALQEHETFRRKESDSLVWGIVPLPSIVVQADVPVEYGYYLDFNGSWEFAQTDGMVTAYPPPIQPNTPAADISKLTFYTLEGHIWQDDKAVRDRLQGSLSGALHDRAVQHIPLVREIARRQLQAFVGKWLADSFNDGREFQVKIVFPEERVTPVADAPKLVPKSAE
;
A
#
# COMPACT_ATOMS: atom_id res chain seq x y z
N MET A 1 -15.82 3.81 81.11
CA MET A 1 -16.86 4.54 80.32
C MET A 1 -16.38 5.02 78.97
N THR A 2 -15.12 5.34 78.77
CA THR A 2 -14.57 5.86 77.50
C THR A 2 -14.54 4.86 76.30
N TRP A 3 -14.46 3.56 76.59
CA TRP A 3 -14.37 2.54 75.53
C TRP A 3 -15.72 2.28 74.81
N LEU A 4 -16.84 2.39 75.57
CA LEU A 4 -18.17 2.28 74.98
C LEU A 4 -18.51 3.43 74.02
N VAL A 5 -17.99 4.63 74.27
CA VAL A 5 -18.16 5.80 73.41
C VAL A 5 -17.36 5.64 72.10
N MET A 6 -16.15 5.10 72.20
CA MET A 6 -15.34 4.80 71.03
C MET A 6 -15.99 3.74 70.09
N LEU A 7 -16.54 2.69 70.71
CA LEU A 7 -17.19 1.62 69.97
C LEU A 7 -18.47 2.11 69.28
N ALA A 8 -19.24 3.00 69.92
CA ALA A 8 -20.40 3.64 69.30
C ALA A 8 -20.02 4.56 68.10
N MET A 9 -18.91 5.30 68.24
CA MET A 9 -18.44 6.14 67.12
C MET A 9 -17.97 5.31 65.92
N VAL A 10 -17.29 4.19 66.11
CA VAL A 10 -16.85 3.29 65.03
C VAL A 10 -18.05 2.64 64.36
N LEU A 11 -19.08 2.24 65.10
CA LEU A 11 -20.30 1.68 64.49
C LEU A 11 -21.12 2.73 63.78
N LEU A 12 -21.17 3.98 64.26
CA LEU A 12 -21.82 5.07 63.51
C LEU A 12 -21.06 5.42 62.21
N ALA A 13 -19.73 5.43 62.24
CA ALA A 13 -18.90 5.66 61.03
C ALA A 13 -19.05 4.52 60.01
N ALA A 14 -19.13 3.27 60.45
CA ALA A 14 -19.38 2.11 59.60
C ALA A 14 -20.78 2.13 58.99
N LEU A 15 -21.81 2.52 59.73
CA LEU A 15 -23.18 2.70 59.24
C LEU A 15 -23.27 3.85 58.23
N TRP A 16 -22.57 4.95 58.46
CA TRP A 16 -22.53 6.08 57.54
C TRP A 16 -21.79 5.74 56.22
N ALA A 17 -20.69 4.98 56.31
CA ALA A 17 -19.97 4.47 55.12
C ALA A 17 -20.85 3.47 54.35
N TRP A 18 -21.59 2.60 55.00
CA TRP A 18 -22.52 1.65 54.37
C TRP A 18 -23.67 2.37 53.65
N GLN A 19 -24.24 3.43 54.26
CA GLN A 19 -25.29 4.23 53.58
C GLN A 19 -24.76 4.96 52.35
N LYS A 20 -23.49 5.37 52.31
CA LYS A 20 -22.90 5.99 51.13
C LYS A 20 -22.62 4.98 50.01
N VAL A 21 -22.29 3.73 50.34
CA VAL A 21 -22.02 2.67 49.33
C VAL A 21 -23.33 2.14 48.74
N THR A 22 -24.42 2.05 49.55
CA THR A 22 -25.73 1.60 49.05
C THR A 22 -26.54 2.70 48.36
N GLY A 23 -26.11 3.97 48.47
CA GLY A 23 -26.75 5.12 47.84
C GLY A 23 -26.13 5.53 46.49
N MET A 24 -25.31 4.70 45.82
CA MET A 24 -24.92 4.95 44.45
C MET A 24 -26.17 4.85 43.58
N PRO A 25 -26.55 5.95 42.87
CA PRO A 25 -27.73 5.92 42.00
C PRO A 25 -27.52 4.88 40.94
N ALA A 26 -28.54 4.07 40.69
CA ALA A 26 -28.57 3.07 39.57
C ALA A 26 -28.19 3.67 38.20
N ALA A 27 -28.27 4.99 38.07
CA ALA A 27 -27.80 5.76 36.92
C ALA A 27 -26.29 5.59 36.59
N ALA A 28 -25.43 5.26 37.58
CA ALA A 28 -24.02 5.01 37.32
C ALA A 28 -23.77 3.62 36.69
N LEU A 29 -24.63 2.66 37.00
CA LEU A 29 -24.62 1.33 36.36
C LEU A 29 -25.26 1.35 34.98
N GLU A 30 -26.28 2.20 34.75
CA GLU A 30 -26.87 2.39 33.40
C GLU A 30 -25.91 3.11 32.46
N SER A 31 -25.08 4.03 32.92
CA SER A 31 -24.06 4.68 32.09
C SER A 31 -22.99 3.69 31.62
N GLY A 32 -22.59 2.71 32.41
CA GLY A 32 -21.66 1.65 32.00
C GLY A 32 -22.27 0.69 30.98
N THR A 33 -23.54 0.31 31.17
CA THR A 33 -24.24 -0.56 30.22
C THR A 33 -24.61 0.16 28.93
N GLY A 34 -24.84 1.48 28.97
CA GLY A 34 -25.06 2.33 27.80
C GLY A 34 -23.82 2.42 26.92
N LEU A 35 -22.64 2.63 27.52
CA LEU A 35 -21.36 2.66 26.80
C LEU A 35 -21.02 1.31 26.16
N VAL A 36 -21.17 0.20 26.91
CA VAL A 36 -20.93 -1.15 26.37
C VAL A 36 -21.92 -1.49 25.26
N LYS A 37 -23.17 -1.07 25.36
CA LYS A 37 -24.21 -1.29 24.35
C LYS A 37 -23.98 -0.43 23.11
N GLU A 38 -23.48 0.80 23.27
CA GLU A 38 -23.10 1.68 22.17
C GLU A 38 -21.84 1.19 21.46
N LEU A 39 -20.83 0.77 22.21
CA LEU A 39 -19.64 0.12 21.67
C LEU A 39 -19.97 -1.18 20.91
N GLY A 40 -20.92 -1.98 21.44
CA GLY A 40 -21.40 -3.18 20.76
C GLY A 40 -22.17 -2.88 19.48
N ARG A 41 -22.96 -1.80 19.45
CA ARG A 41 -23.74 -1.38 18.29
C ARG A 41 -22.86 -0.84 17.17
N GLN A 42 -21.81 -0.07 17.50
CA GLN A 42 -20.85 0.45 16.55
C GLN A 42 -19.92 -0.64 15.98
N ALA A 43 -19.46 -1.57 16.84
CA ALA A 43 -18.72 -2.74 16.36
C ALA A 43 -19.56 -3.60 15.40
N SER A 44 -20.87 -3.71 15.64
CA SER A 44 -21.79 -4.43 14.75
C SER A 44 -22.06 -3.70 13.44
N SER A 45 -22.04 -2.35 13.40
CA SER A 45 -22.25 -1.58 12.17
C SER A 45 -21.08 -1.71 11.21
N VAL A 46 -19.84 -1.68 11.71
CA VAL A 46 -18.65 -1.93 10.89
C VAL A 46 -18.65 -3.36 10.35
N ALA A 47 -18.88 -4.36 11.22
CA ALA A 47 -18.98 -5.75 10.81
C ALA A 47 -20.11 -5.98 9.79
N GLN A 48 -21.24 -5.31 9.94
CA GLN A 48 -22.36 -5.38 8.99
C GLN A 48 -22.01 -4.75 7.64
N ALA A 49 -21.31 -3.61 7.63
CA ALA A 49 -20.84 -2.97 6.39
C ALA A 49 -19.89 -3.89 5.61
N PHE A 50 -18.97 -4.57 6.30
CA PHE A 50 -18.07 -5.55 5.68
C PHE A 50 -18.83 -6.78 5.13
N HIS A 51 -19.86 -7.27 5.82
CA HIS A 51 -20.69 -8.37 5.36
C HIS A 51 -21.54 -8.02 4.14
N GLN A 52 -21.94 -6.77 3.97
CA GLN A 52 -22.81 -6.32 2.88
C GLN A 52 -22.06 -5.83 1.63
N GLN A 53 -20.72 -5.95 1.59
CA GLN A 53 -19.87 -5.43 0.50
C GLN A 53 -20.02 -3.91 0.21
N THR A 54 -20.70 -3.17 1.08
CA THR A 54 -20.89 -1.73 0.96
C THR A 54 -19.59 -0.97 1.18
N VAL A 55 -18.68 -1.50 2.00
CA VAL A 55 -17.36 -0.92 2.32
C VAL A 55 -16.57 -0.57 1.06
N ARG A 56 -16.58 -1.45 0.06
CA ARG A 56 -15.89 -1.18 -1.22
C ARG A 56 -16.45 0.04 -1.93
N GLN A 57 -17.77 0.15 -2.05
CA GLN A 57 -18.42 1.28 -2.74
C GLN A 57 -18.19 2.59 -2.00
N GLU A 58 -18.30 2.59 -0.68
CA GLU A 58 -18.05 3.77 0.15
C GLU A 58 -16.59 4.21 0.07
N PHE A 59 -15.65 3.26 0.14
CA PHE A 59 -14.22 3.54 -0.04
C PHE A 59 -13.95 4.19 -1.39
N LEU A 60 -14.38 3.57 -2.49
CA LEU A 60 -14.13 4.07 -3.84
C LEU A 60 -14.76 5.43 -4.07
N SER A 61 -16.00 5.64 -3.59
CA SER A 61 -16.68 6.92 -3.69
C SER A 61 -15.96 8.03 -2.92
N SER A 62 -15.50 7.73 -1.69
CA SER A 62 -14.75 8.66 -0.86
C SER A 62 -13.36 8.93 -1.41
N ALA A 63 -12.67 7.91 -1.89
CA ALA A 63 -11.33 8.00 -2.44
C ALA A 63 -11.29 8.87 -3.70
N VAL A 64 -12.19 8.65 -4.65
CA VAL A 64 -12.32 9.50 -5.86
C VAL A 64 -12.66 10.94 -5.50
N LYS A 65 -13.49 11.15 -4.48
CA LYS A 65 -13.88 12.48 -4.03
C LYS A 65 -12.71 13.23 -3.36
N LEU A 66 -11.85 12.53 -2.64
CA LEU A 66 -10.67 13.10 -1.98
C LEU A 66 -9.55 13.41 -2.97
N GLU A 67 -9.26 12.49 -3.86
CA GLU A 67 -8.15 12.61 -4.82
C GLU A 67 -8.53 13.42 -6.08
N GLY A 68 -9.82 13.57 -6.38
CA GLY A 68 -10.29 14.24 -7.60
C GLY A 68 -9.97 13.48 -8.88
N THR A 69 -9.41 12.28 -8.78
CA THR A 69 -9.05 11.41 -9.91
C THR A 69 -9.37 9.95 -9.57
N ASN A 70 -9.43 9.09 -10.59
CA ASN A 70 -9.61 7.65 -10.39
C ASN A 70 -8.28 6.92 -10.06
N ARG A 71 -7.23 7.66 -9.67
CA ARG A 71 -5.90 7.13 -9.41
C ARG A 71 -5.37 7.65 -8.09
N LEU A 72 -4.93 6.74 -7.22
CA LEU A 72 -4.22 7.08 -5.99
C LEU A 72 -2.73 6.97 -6.25
N GLN A 73 -1.99 8.08 -6.22
CA GLN A 73 -0.54 8.04 -6.29
C GLN A 73 0.02 7.50 -4.98
N VAL A 74 0.78 6.42 -5.06
CA VAL A 74 1.28 5.68 -3.89
C VAL A 74 2.78 5.71 -3.72
N ALA A 75 3.53 6.08 -4.76
CA ALA A 75 4.98 6.23 -4.69
C ALA A 75 5.50 7.12 -5.81
N ALA A 76 6.66 7.72 -5.60
CA ALA A 76 7.48 8.33 -6.62
C ALA A 76 8.95 7.97 -6.37
N LEU A 77 9.71 7.80 -7.45
CA LEU A 77 11.12 7.48 -7.43
C LEU A 77 11.83 8.41 -8.42
N GLN A 78 12.92 9.05 -7.99
CA GLN A 78 13.76 9.86 -8.84
C GLN A 78 15.10 9.18 -9.01
N GLU A 79 15.49 8.94 -10.25
CA GLU A 79 16.73 8.26 -10.60
C GLU A 79 17.45 8.95 -11.74
N HIS A 80 18.75 8.69 -11.83
CA HIS A 80 19.57 9.09 -12.95
C HIS A 80 19.86 7.86 -13.78
N GLU A 81 19.19 7.76 -14.93
CA GLU A 81 19.26 6.59 -15.79
C GLU A 81 20.35 6.71 -16.81
N THR A 82 21.03 5.58 -17.02
CA THR A 82 22.07 5.44 -18.04
C THR A 82 21.70 4.33 -19.01
N PHE A 83 21.57 4.68 -20.28
CA PHE A 83 21.29 3.76 -21.36
C PHE A 83 22.48 3.66 -22.29
N ARG A 84 22.82 2.46 -22.73
CA ARG A 84 23.91 2.21 -23.70
C ARG A 84 23.39 1.47 -24.89
N ARG A 85 23.86 1.90 -26.06
CA ARG A 85 23.60 1.21 -27.33
C ARG A 85 24.92 0.91 -28.01
N LYS A 86 25.14 -0.37 -28.32
CA LYS A 86 26.27 -0.84 -29.09
C LYS A 86 25.77 -1.26 -30.45
N GLU A 87 26.41 -0.73 -31.50
CA GLU A 87 26.18 -1.14 -32.87
C GLU A 87 27.51 -1.52 -33.55
N SER A 88 27.46 -2.55 -34.34
CA SER A 88 28.58 -2.98 -35.20
C SER A 88 28.09 -2.98 -36.61
N ASP A 89 28.87 -2.41 -37.51
CA ASP A 89 28.59 -2.39 -38.93
C ASP A 89 29.67 -3.21 -39.68
N SER A 90 29.48 -3.47 -40.96
CA SER A 90 30.41 -4.17 -41.81
C SER A 90 30.49 -3.52 -43.17
N LEU A 91 31.69 -3.42 -43.70
CA LEU A 91 31.93 -2.97 -45.05
C LEU A 91 31.92 -4.14 -46.02
N VAL A 92 31.74 -3.82 -47.35
CA VAL A 92 31.84 -4.78 -48.44
C VAL A 92 30.94 -5.99 -48.23
N TRP A 93 29.60 -5.74 -48.22
CA TRP A 93 28.56 -6.78 -48.10
C TRP A 93 28.71 -7.73 -46.91
N GLY A 94 29.23 -7.22 -45.77
CA GLY A 94 29.38 -8.01 -44.55
C GLY A 94 30.70 -8.75 -44.40
N ILE A 95 31.66 -8.58 -45.30
CA ILE A 95 32.93 -9.32 -45.30
C ILE A 95 33.96 -8.69 -44.34
N VAL A 96 33.98 -7.36 -44.20
CA VAL A 96 34.93 -6.65 -43.35
C VAL A 96 34.22 -6.07 -42.15
N PRO A 97 34.39 -6.63 -40.90
CA PRO A 97 33.77 -6.07 -39.71
C PRO A 97 34.42 -4.73 -39.38
N LEU A 98 33.59 -3.74 -39.10
CA LEU A 98 34.03 -2.46 -38.55
C LEU A 98 34.07 -2.52 -37.01
N PRO A 99 34.93 -1.71 -36.38
CA PRO A 99 34.84 -1.55 -34.91
C PRO A 99 33.44 -1.14 -34.47
N SER A 100 33.01 -1.62 -33.30
CA SER A 100 31.71 -1.23 -32.76
C SER A 100 31.72 0.22 -32.34
N ILE A 101 30.57 0.88 -32.52
CA ILE A 101 30.29 2.18 -31.89
C ILE A 101 29.42 1.96 -30.66
N VAL A 102 29.81 2.60 -29.55
CA VAL A 102 29.04 2.57 -28.28
C VAL A 102 28.66 3.97 -27.90
N VAL A 103 27.36 4.21 -27.83
CA VAL A 103 26.79 5.48 -27.39
C VAL A 103 26.08 5.27 -26.07
N GLN A 104 26.31 6.18 -25.14
CA GLN A 104 25.64 6.26 -23.84
C GLN A 104 24.75 7.50 -23.80
N ALA A 105 23.58 7.36 -23.22
CA ALA A 105 22.65 8.44 -22.88
C ALA A 105 22.41 8.46 -21.37
N ASP A 106 22.61 9.61 -20.74
CA ASP A 106 22.34 9.81 -19.33
C ASP A 106 21.20 10.82 -19.17
N VAL A 107 20.21 10.51 -18.36
CA VAL A 107 19.02 11.35 -18.18
C VAL A 107 18.42 11.19 -16.78
N PRO A 108 18.09 12.30 -16.08
CA PRO A 108 17.31 12.24 -14.84
C PRO A 108 15.85 11.92 -15.17
N VAL A 109 15.26 11.00 -14.40
CA VAL A 109 13.90 10.49 -14.63
C VAL A 109 13.14 10.46 -13.31
N GLU A 110 11.88 10.87 -13.36
CA GLU A 110 10.92 10.67 -12.28
C GLU A 110 9.92 9.58 -12.67
N TYR A 111 9.82 8.56 -11.83
CA TYR A 111 8.88 7.45 -11.94
C TYR A 111 7.77 7.62 -10.92
N GLY A 112 6.54 7.81 -11.38
CA GLY A 112 5.36 7.83 -10.52
C GLY A 112 4.64 6.48 -10.54
N TYR A 113 4.05 6.08 -9.39
CA TYR A 113 3.30 4.82 -9.26
C TYR A 113 1.95 5.08 -8.65
N TYR A 114 0.93 4.40 -9.15
CA TYR A 114 -0.45 4.59 -8.72
C TYR A 114 -1.22 3.28 -8.60
N LEU A 115 -2.34 3.35 -7.89
CA LEU A 115 -3.38 2.33 -7.86
C LEU A 115 -4.63 2.89 -8.54
N ASP A 116 -5.25 2.09 -9.41
CA ASP A 116 -6.49 2.46 -10.09
C ASP A 116 -7.70 2.15 -9.20
N PHE A 117 -8.52 3.16 -8.89
CA PHE A 117 -9.77 2.96 -8.15
C PHE A 117 -10.81 2.14 -8.91
N ASN A 118 -10.74 2.09 -10.24
CA ASN A 118 -11.60 1.22 -11.05
C ASN A 118 -11.17 -0.25 -11.02
N GLY A 119 -9.99 -0.54 -10.46
CA GLY A 119 -9.50 -1.91 -10.32
C GLY A 119 -10.28 -2.74 -9.31
N SER A 120 -9.86 -3.99 -9.14
CA SER A 120 -10.46 -4.91 -8.17
C SER A 120 -9.97 -4.60 -6.76
N TRP A 121 -10.77 -3.87 -5.98
CA TRP A 121 -10.54 -3.65 -4.56
C TRP A 121 -11.38 -4.64 -3.76
N GLU A 122 -10.77 -5.27 -2.76
CA GLU A 122 -11.45 -6.14 -1.81
C GLU A 122 -11.05 -5.74 -0.39
N PHE A 123 -11.98 -5.89 0.54
CA PHE A 123 -11.76 -5.63 1.96
C PHE A 123 -12.26 -6.80 2.78
N ALA A 124 -11.50 -7.19 3.79
CA ALA A 124 -11.90 -8.19 4.76
C ALA A 124 -11.63 -7.67 6.18
N GLN A 125 -12.48 -8.04 7.11
CA GLN A 125 -12.27 -7.75 8.53
C GLN A 125 -12.20 -9.05 9.32
N THR A 126 -11.15 -9.19 10.13
CA THR A 126 -10.96 -10.32 11.02
C THR A 126 -10.33 -9.83 12.31
N ASP A 127 -10.92 -10.13 13.45
CA ASP A 127 -10.41 -9.82 14.78
C ASP A 127 -10.01 -8.33 14.98
N GLY A 128 -10.82 -7.41 14.44
CA GLY A 128 -10.58 -5.97 14.55
C GLY A 128 -9.52 -5.40 13.60
N MET A 129 -8.89 -6.25 12.78
CA MET A 129 -7.98 -5.85 11.72
C MET A 129 -8.69 -5.79 10.38
N VAL A 130 -8.51 -4.70 9.66
CA VAL A 130 -9.00 -4.54 8.28
C VAL A 130 -7.90 -4.90 7.30
N THR A 131 -8.12 -5.89 6.48
CA THR A 131 -7.21 -6.24 5.37
C THR A 131 -7.77 -5.68 4.07
N ALA A 132 -7.01 -4.80 3.41
CA ALA A 132 -7.33 -4.31 2.09
C ALA A 132 -6.47 -5.01 1.04
N TYR A 133 -7.13 -5.44 -0.04
CA TYR A 133 -6.53 -6.06 -1.21
C TYR A 133 -6.67 -5.09 -2.39
N PRO A 134 -5.67 -4.25 -2.64
CA PRO A 134 -5.69 -3.31 -3.76
C PRO A 134 -5.45 -4.02 -5.10
N PRO A 135 -5.72 -3.35 -6.23
CA PRO A 135 -5.25 -3.79 -7.54
C PRO A 135 -3.70 -3.72 -7.62
N PRO A 136 -3.08 -4.28 -8.66
CA PRO A 136 -1.64 -4.18 -8.85
C PRO A 136 -1.18 -2.72 -8.99
N ILE A 137 0.01 -2.44 -8.48
CA ILE A 137 0.69 -1.14 -8.65
C ILE A 137 1.00 -0.95 -10.14
N GLN A 138 0.68 0.22 -10.66
CA GLN A 138 0.93 0.58 -12.06
C GLN A 138 1.87 1.78 -12.14
N PRO A 139 2.84 1.77 -13.08
CA PRO A 139 3.66 2.95 -13.33
C PRO A 139 2.89 3.97 -14.17
N ASN A 140 3.09 5.25 -13.87
CA ASN A 140 2.77 6.33 -14.78
C ASN A 140 3.76 6.33 -15.96
N THR A 141 3.47 7.10 -17.00
CA THR A 141 4.47 7.42 -18.01
C THR A 141 5.67 8.09 -17.33
N PRO A 142 6.90 7.54 -17.45
CA PRO A 142 8.08 8.13 -16.85
C PRO A 142 8.32 9.56 -17.33
N ALA A 143 8.63 10.46 -16.42
CA ALA A 143 8.93 11.85 -16.73
C ALA A 143 10.45 12.03 -16.82
N ALA A 144 11.00 11.92 -18.02
CA ALA A 144 12.42 12.17 -18.27
C ALA A 144 12.67 13.66 -18.53
N ASP A 145 13.65 14.24 -17.86
CA ASP A 145 14.08 15.61 -18.10
C ASP A 145 15.00 15.67 -19.34
N ILE A 146 14.36 15.80 -20.50
CA ILE A 146 15.06 15.83 -21.79
C ILE A 146 16.01 17.02 -21.91
N SER A 147 15.80 18.10 -21.14
CA SER A 147 16.72 19.25 -21.15
C SER A 147 18.09 18.91 -20.56
N LYS A 148 18.16 17.87 -19.75
CA LYS A 148 19.38 17.35 -19.13
C LYS A 148 19.86 16.03 -19.76
N LEU A 149 19.24 15.60 -20.85
CA LEU A 149 19.68 14.42 -21.60
C LEU A 149 21.05 14.69 -22.21
N THR A 150 22.03 13.88 -21.83
CA THR A 150 23.41 14.01 -22.33
C THR A 150 23.84 12.74 -23.03
N PHE A 151 24.48 12.89 -24.19
CA PHE A 151 25.03 11.77 -24.94
C PHE A 151 26.55 11.73 -24.89
N TYR A 152 27.10 10.55 -24.72
CA TYR A 152 28.54 10.29 -24.78
C TYR A 152 28.80 9.18 -25.79
N THR A 153 29.79 9.39 -26.66
CA THR A 153 30.32 8.32 -27.52
C THR A 153 31.51 7.71 -26.80
N LEU A 154 31.35 6.48 -26.31
CA LEU A 154 32.36 5.77 -25.51
C LEU A 154 33.37 5.05 -26.40
N GLU A 155 32.88 4.46 -27.51
CA GLU A 155 33.70 3.77 -28.49
C GLU A 155 33.19 4.17 -29.89
N GLY A 156 34.09 4.32 -30.85
CA GLY A 156 33.72 4.65 -32.21
C GLY A 156 34.94 5.07 -33.04
N HIS A 157 34.76 5.10 -34.34
CA HIS A 157 35.76 5.52 -35.31
C HIS A 157 35.27 6.76 -36.05
N ILE A 158 36.21 7.62 -36.52
CA ILE A 158 35.92 8.87 -37.25
C ILE A 158 35.06 8.66 -38.53
N TRP A 159 34.94 7.44 -39.01
CA TRP A 159 34.17 7.06 -40.19
C TRP A 159 32.74 6.58 -39.86
N GLN A 160 32.36 6.52 -38.59
CA GLN A 160 31.07 6.01 -38.17
C GLN A 160 30.14 7.17 -37.83
N ASP A 161 28.88 7.05 -38.23
CA ASP A 161 27.83 8.03 -37.93
C ASP A 161 27.28 7.81 -36.51
N ASP A 162 27.93 8.41 -35.52
CA ASP A 162 27.48 8.37 -34.13
C ASP A 162 26.13 9.07 -33.93
N LYS A 163 25.77 10.01 -34.85
CA LYS A 163 24.49 10.69 -34.78
C LYS A 163 23.34 9.72 -35.04
N ALA A 164 23.46 8.84 -36.07
CA ALA A 164 22.44 7.84 -36.37
C ALA A 164 22.22 6.87 -35.17
N VAL A 165 23.29 6.50 -34.46
CA VAL A 165 23.21 5.65 -33.28
C VAL A 165 22.53 6.39 -32.11
N ARG A 166 22.85 7.66 -31.91
CA ARG A 166 22.18 8.52 -30.90
C ARG A 166 20.68 8.66 -31.20
N ASP A 167 20.32 8.95 -32.42
CA ASP A 167 18.93 9.09 -32.85
C ASP A 167 18.13 7.78 -32.58
N ARG A 168 18.73 6.62 -32.88
CA ARG A 168 18.13 5.31 -32.58
C ARG A 168 18.04 5.04 -31.09
N LEU A 169 19.07 5.40 -30.32
CA LEU A 169 19.05 5.29 -28.85
C LEU A 169 17.93 6.17 -28.29
N GLN A 170 17.85 7.43 -28.68
CA GLN A 170 16.83 8.37 -28.27
C GLN A 170 15.42 7.85 -28.60
N GLY A 171 15.21 7.31 -29.79
CA GLY A 171 13.93 6.72 -30.19
C GLY A 171 13.51 5.51 -29.36
N SER A 172 14.48 4.79 -28.76
CA SER A 172 14.20 3.64 -27.91
C SER A 172 14.03 3.99 -26.42
N LEU A 173 14.36 5.23 -25.99
CA LEU A 173 14.35 5.60 -24.57
C LEU A 173 12.98 5.45 -23.92
N SER A 174 11.89 5.83 -24.60
CA SER A 174 10.55 5.75 -24.03
C SER A 174 10.16 4.33 -23.64
N GLY A 175 10.46 3.35 -24.49
CA GLY A 175 10.22 1.93 -24.18
C GLY A 175 11.11 1.45 -23.03
N ALA A 176 12.40 1.77 -23.09
CA ALA A 176 13.36 1.37 -22.06
C ALA A 176 13.02 1.97 -20.67
N LEU A 177 12.56 3.22 -20.63
CA LEU A 177 12.09 3.86 -19.42
C LEU A 177 10.82 3.20 -18.86
N HIS A 178 9.89 2.83 -19.73
CA HIS A 178 8.70 2.09 -19.30
C HIS A 178 9.06 0.73 -18.71
N ASP A 179 9.95 -0.02 -19.35
CA ASP A 179 10.42 -1.30 -18.82
C ASP A 179 11.12 -1.16 -17.48
N ARG A 180 11.91 -0.08 -17.28
CA ARG A 180 12.51 0.28 -16.01
C ARG A 180 11.45 0.56 -14.94
N ALA A 181 10.43 1.37 -15.27
CA ALA A 181 9.35 1.67 -14.34
C ALA A 181 8.68 0.38 -13.83
N VAL A 182 8.43 -0.59 -14.69
CA VAL A 182 7.88 -1.90 -14.30
C VAL A 182 8.85 -2.69 -13.42
N GLN A 183 10.15 -2.67 -13.74
CA GLN A 183 11.19 -3.35 -12.94
C GLN A 183 11.33 -2.76 -11.53
N HIS A 184 11.01 -1.48 -11.33
CA HIS A 184 11.09 -0.82 -10.03
C HIS A 184 9.88 -1.08 -9.12
N ILE A 185 8.79 -1.68 -9.60
CA ILE A 185 7.59 -1.95 -8.78
C ILE A 185 7.93 -2.67 -7.46
N PRO A 186 8.79 -3.71 -7.42
CA PRO A 186 9.16 -4.35 -6.15
C PRO A 186 9.84 -3.40 -5.16
N LEU A 187 10.62 -2.43 -5.65
CA LEU A 187 11.35 -1.47 -4.82
C LEU A 187 10.40 -0.47 -4.14
N VAL A 188 9.36 -0.04 -4.86
CA VAL A 188 8.39 0.95 -4.35
C VAL A 188 7.24 0.33 -3.57
N ARG A 189 7.09 -1.00 -3.57
CA ARG A 189 5.97 -1.70 -2.94
C ARG A 189 5.81 -1.37 -1.47
N GLU A 190 6.90 -1.31 -0.71
CA GLU A 190 6.82 -1.00 0.72
C GLU A 190 6.48 0.47 1.00
N ILE A 191 6.87 1.38 0.13
CA ILE A 191 6.48 2.78 0.19
C ILE A 191 4.97 2.88 -0.08
N ALA A 192 4.51 2.24 -1.16
CA ALA A 192 3.10 2.17 -1.53
C ALA A 192 2.24 1.55 -0.42
N ARG A 193 2.73 0.48 0.23
CA ARG A 193 2.06 -0.16 1.36
C ARG A 193 1.80 0.82 2.50
N ARG A 194 2.83 1.54 2.94
CA ARG A 194 2.71 2.50 4.04
C ARG A 194 1.77 3.65 3.69
N GLN A 195 1.88 4.19 2.49
CA GLN A 195 0.99 5.24 1.99
C GLN A 195 -0.48 4.78 1.99
N LEU A 196 -0.71 3.57 1.47
CA LEU A 196 -2.04 3.01 1.39
C LEU A 196 -2.61 2.65 2.78
N GLN A 197 -1.77 2.15 3.70
CA GLN A 197 -2.19 1.93 5.09
C GLN A 197 -2.67 3.22 5.75
N ALA A 198 -1.91 4.31 5.58
CA ALA A 198 -2.29 5.61 6.12
C ALA A 198 -3.58 6.14 5.47
N PHE A 199 -3.72 6.01 4.16
CA PHE A 199 -4.90 6.45 3.42
C PHE A 199 -6.16 5.69 3.83
N VAL A 200 -6.10 4.35 3.85
CA VAL A 200 -7.23 3.49 4.25
C VAL A 200 -7.56 3.68 5.73
N GLY A 201 -6.55 3.79 6.59
CA GLY A 201 -6.75 4.03 8.03
C GLY A 201 -7.46 5.36 8.29
N LYS A 202 -7.04 6.43 7.62
CA LYS A 202 -7.70 7.73 7.71
C LYS A 202 -9.15 7.66 7.19
N TRP A 203 -9.38 7.04 6.05
CA TRP A 203 -10.73 6.87 5.51
C TRP A 203 -11.63 6.10 6.48
N LEU A 204 -11.15 5.00 7.09
CA LEU A 204 -11.92 4.25 8.08
C LEU A 204 -12.28 5.09 9.29
N ALA A 205 -11.33 5.87 9.81
CA ALA A 205 -11.57 6.76 10.95
C ALA A 205 -12.61 7.85 10.61
N ASP A 206 -12.54 8.42 9.41
CA ASP A 206 -13.45 9.47 8.96
C ASP A 206 -14.86 8.92 8.65
N SER A 207 -14.96 7.70 8.10
CA SER A 207 -16.24 7.11 7.67
C SER A 207 -17.04 6.46 8.80
N PHE A 208 -16.36 5.88 9.79
CA PHE A 208 -17.01 5.14 10.86
C PHE A 208 -17.03 5.89 12.19
N ASN A 209 -16.45 7.09 12.26
CA ASN A 209 -16.56 8.12 13.31
C ASN A 209 -16.60 7.60 14.77
N ASP A 210 -15.87 6.53 15.08
CA ASP A 210 -15.88 5.93 16.42
C ASP A 210 -14.60 6.22 17.23
N GLY A 211 -13.69 7.03 16.68
CA GLY A 211 -12.43 7.42 17.37
C GLY A 211 -11.46 6.27 17.61
N ARG A 212 -11.69 5.10 17.00
CA ARG A 212 -10.79 3.96 17.12
C ARG A 212 -9.72 3.98 16.05
N GLU A 213 -8.52 3.61 16.42
CA GLU A 213 -7.47 3.31 15.48
C GLU A 213 -7.72 1.90 14.88
N PHE A 214 -8.02 1.85 13.60
CA PHE A 214 -8.12 0.59 12.87
C PHE A 214 -6.73 0.07 12.53
N GLN A 215 -6.46 -1.18 12.87
CA GLN A 215 -5.28 -1.85 12.33
C GLN A 215 -5.55 -2.21 10.86
N VAL A 216 -4.76 -1.63 9.95
CA VAL A 216 -4.89 -1.87 8.52
C VAL A 216 -3.73 -2.70 8.02
N LYS A 217 -4.04 -3.80 7.34
CA LYS A 217 -3.09 -4.63 6.61
C LYS A 217 -3.33 -4.49 5.12
N ILE A 218 -2.27 -4.31 4.34
CA ILE A 218 -2.34 -4.28 2.88
C ILE A 218 -1.67 -5.54 2.34
N VAL A 219 -2.35 -6.22 1.40
CA VAL A 219 -1.85 -7.41 0.73
C VAL A 219 -1.99 -7.21 -0.77
N PHE A 220 -0.87 -7.03 -1.47
CA PHE A 220 -0.86 -6.88 -2.91
C PHE A 220 -1.14 -8.21 -3.62
N PRO A 221 -1.60 -8.18 -4.89
CA PRO A 221 -1.97 -9.42 -5.62
C PRO A 221 -0.85 -10.45 -5.67
N GLU A 222 0.40 -10.01 -5.81
CA GLU A 222 1.58 -10.88 -5.89
C GLU A 222 1.93 -11.57 -4.56
N GLU A 223 1.36 -11.09 -3.46
CA GLU A 223 1.57 -11.59 -2.10
C GLU A 223 0.43 -12.49 -1.63
N ARG A 224 -0.64 -12.58 -2.42
CA ARG A 224 -1.71 -13.52 -2.13
C ARG A 224 -1.14 -14.93 -2.27
N VAL A 225 -0.99 -15.64 -1.17
CA VAL A 225 -0.67 -17.06 -1.18
C VAL A 225 -1.84 -17.73 -1.88
N THR A 226 -1.67 -18.15 -3.14
CA THR A 226 -2.59 -19.06 -3.78
C THR A 226 -2.59 -20.33 -2.92
N PRO A 227 -3.70 -20.76 -2.31
CA PRO A 227 -3.71 -22.06 -1.67
C PRO A 227 -3.29 -23.05 -2.75
N VAL A 228 -2.19 -23.77 -2.50
CA VAL A 228 -1.73 -24.85 -3.37
C VAL A 228 -2.87 -25.86 -3.40
N ALA A 229 -3.74 -25.72 -4.39
CA ALA A 229 -4.65 -26.78 -4.76
C ALA A 229 -3.77 -27.93 -5.26
N ASP A 230 -3.89 -29.10 -4.63
CA ASP A 230 -3.17 -30.33 -4.91
C ASP A 230 -1.73 -30.43 -4.32
N ALA A 231 -1.66 -30.61 -3.00
CA ALA A 231 -0.68 -31.56 -2.50
C ALA A 231 -1.04 -32.95 -3.06
N PRO A 232 -0.14 -33.64 -3.77
CA PRO A 232 -0.45 -34.99 -4.28
C PRO A 232 -0.84 -35.86 -3.08
N LYS A 233 -2.02 -36.45 -3.12
CA LYS A 233 -2.47 -37.45 -2.16
C LYS A 233 -1.44 -38.58 -2.17
N LEU A 234 -0.67 -38.67 -1.09
CA LEU A 234 0.17 -39.84 -0.85
C LEU A 234 -0.75 -41.07 -0.82
N VAL A 235 -0.74 -41.83 -1.91
CA VAL A 235 -1.39 -43.13 -1.96
C VAL A 235 -0.60 -44.04 -1.02
N PRO A 236 -1.20 -44.62 0.02
CA PRO A 236 -0.51 -45.56 0.85
C PRO A 236 -0.13 -46.79 0.00
N LYS A 237 1.16 -47.11 -0.02
CA LYS A 237 1.69 -48.33 -0.66
C LYS A 237 1.11 -49.52 0.07
N SER A 238 0.17 -50.23 -0.57
CA SER A 238 -0.33 -51.49 -0.07
C SER A 238 0.81 -52.48 0.15
N ALA A 239 0.89 -52.98 1.38
CA ALA A 239 1.78 -54.08 1.74
C ALA A 239 1.36 -55.35 0.97
N GLU A 240 2.28 -55.91 0.23
CA GLU A 240 2.39 -57.34 -0.11
C GLU A 240 3.38 -58.01 0.84
#